data_4761ea9276026e3f457cd218ecddb7ed
#
_entry.id   4761ea9276026e3f457cd218ecddb7ed
#
_cell.length_a   1.000
_cell.length_b   1.000
_cell.length_c   1.000
_cell.angle_alpha   90.00
_cell.angle_beta   90.00
_cell.angle_gamma   90.00
#
_symmetry.space_group_name_H-M   'P 1'
#
loop_
_entity.id
_entity.type
_entity.pdbx_description
1 polymer ?
#
loop_
_entity_poly.entity_id
_entity_poly.type
_entity_poly.pdbx_seq_one_letter_code
_entity_poly.pdbx_strand_id
1 'polypeptide(L)'
;MNFDEQVVANIVKQVLDRVDLGGSEPSCAAAGGDWGVFASMNDAVEAAAAAQRQYLNCSMHDRAKYVQAIRNVVLEEENLDYISRLAVEETGMGAYEYKLVKNRLAATKSPGIEDLTTDAMSGDDGLTLVEYSPFGVIGAITPTTNPTETVICNSIGMLAAGNSVVFSPHPRAKMVSLHLIQLINRALAREGAPANLVVTVAEPSIENTNAMMNHPKVRMLVATGGPGIVKTVLSSGKKAIGAGAGNPPVVVDETANIEKAAQDIVDGCSFDHNLPCIAEKEVIAVDSIADYLMFNMKKSGAYEVKDPALIDKLVKLVVQEDGKHPVTAYVGKSAKYILEQVGVSVGSEVKVIMMETTEDHPFVQVELMMPILPVVRVPDVDAAIDMAIRVEHGNRHTAMMHSRNVDKLTKMAK
;
A
#
# COMPACT_ATOMS: atom_id res chain seq x y z
N MET A 1 -46.59 17.60 -36.89
CA MET A 1 -47.30 16.63 -36.04
C MET A 1 -47.63 17.35 -34.76
N ASN A 2 -48.94 17.72 -34.57
CA ASN A 2 -49.36 18.27 -33.27
C ASN A 2 -49.54 17.11 -32.30
N PHE A 3 -48.69 17.03 -31.30
CA PHE A 3 -48.89 16.10 -30.21
C PHE A 3 -50.04 16.63 -29.33
N ASP A 4 -51.01 15.77 -29.06
CA ASP A 4 -52.14 16.10 -28.24
C ASP A 4 -51.65 16.38 -26.78
N GLU A 5 -51.85 17.61 -26.30
CA GLU A 5 -51.40 18.04 -24.97
C GLU A 5 -51.93 17.10 -23.83
N GLN A 6 -53.08 16.45 -24.07
CA GLN A 6 -53.68 15.51 -23.15
C GLN A 6 -52.88 14.20 -23.06
N VAL A 7 -52.25 13.74 -24.16
CA VAL A 7 -51.39 12.56 -24.18
C VAL A 7 -50.09 12.84 -23.48
N VAL A 8 -49.50 14.03 -23.69
CA VAL A 8 -48.27 14.44 -22.98
C VAL A 8 -48.53 14.58 -21.47
N ALA A 9 -49.65 15.19 -21.08
CA ALA A 9 -50.03 15.32 -19.65
C ALA A 9 -50.22 13.97 -18.96
N ASN A 10 -50.83 12.99 -19.67
CA ASN A 10 -51.00 11.64 -19.13
C ASN A 10 -49.70 10.86 -19.02
N ILE A 11 -48.77 11.03 -19.95
CA ILE A 11 -47.41 10.42 -19.88
C ILE A 11 -46.62 11.03 -18.72
N VAL A 12 -46.63 12.36 -18.57
CA VAL A 12 -45.99 13.05 -17.44
C VAL A 12 -46.56 12.59 -16.11
N LYS A 13 -47.88 12.46 -16.01
CA LYS A 13 -48.53 11.96 -14.79
C LYS A 13 -48.16 10.51 -14.48
N GLN A 14 -48.11 9.63 -15.49
CA GLN A 14 -47.66 8.23 -15.32
C GLN A 14 -46.19 8.12 -14.93
N VAL A 15 -45.35 9.03 -15.38
CA VAL A 15 -43.95 9.10 -14.98
C VAL A 15 -43.82 9.62 -13.56
N LEU A 16 -44.54 10.65 -13.19
CA LEU A 16 -44.56 11.21 -11.83
C LEU A 16 -45.15 10.23 -10.78
N ASP A 17 -46.19 9.47 -11.16
CA ASP A 17 -46.76 8.42 -10.27
C ASP A 17 -45.83 7.19 -10.12
N ARG A 18 -44.81 7.04 -10.96
CA ARG A 18 -43.79 6.01 -10.86
C ARG A 18 -42.50 6.48 -10.19
N VAL A 19 -42.29 7.78 -10.07
CA VAL A 19 -41.23 8.40 -9.30
C VAL A 19 -41.76 8.62 -7.90
N ASP A 20 -41.54 7.65 -7.02
CA ASP A 20 -41.82 7.78 -5.60
C ASP A 20 -40.89 8.86 -5.01
N LEU A 21 -41.45 10.10 -4.90
CA LEU A 21 -40.80 11.23 -4.24
C LEU A 21 -40.89 11.14 -2.71
N GLY A 22 -41.16 9.96 -2.21
CA GLY A 22 -41.06 9.65 -0.77
C GLY A 22 -39.59 9.68 -0.37
N GLY A 23 -39.14 10.81 0.15
CA GLY A 23 -37.93 10.93 0.90
C GLY A 23 -37.97 10.08 2.15
N SER A 24 -37.82 8.77 2.02
CA SER A 24 -37.36 7.91 3.10
C SER A 24 -35.88 8.11 3.21
N GLU A 25 -35.38 8.57 4.35
CA GLU A 25 -33.96 8.40 4.70
C GLU A 25 -33.57 6.97 4.32
N PRO A 26 -32.41 6.77 3.66
CA PRO A 26 -32.00 5.43 3.30
C PRO A 26 -31.87 4.63 4.57
N SER A 27 -32.84 3.72 4.81
CA SER A 27 -32.76 2.73 5.87
C SER A 27 -31.62 1.79 5.58
N CYS A 28 -30.40 2.17 5.98
CA CYS A 28 -29.21 1.32 5.99
C CYS A 28 -29.26 0.20 7.04
N ALA A 29 -30.45 -0.09 7.59
CA ALA A 29 -30.66 -1.13 8.60
C ALA A 29 -31.07 -2.49 8.04
N ALA A 30 -30.78 -2.81 6.80
CA ALA A 30 -31.16 -4.08 6.21
C ALA A 30 -29.99 -4.77 5.53
N ALA A 31 -29.25 -5.51 6.30
CA ALA A 31 -28.47 -6.72 6.08
C ALA A 31 -27.19 -6.72 6.93
N GLY A 32 -27.35 -6.96 8.22
CA GLY A 32 -26.44 -7.80 9.01
C GLY A 32 -24.99 -7.38 9.20
N GLY A 33 -24.63 -6.10 9.13
CA GLY A 33 -23.26 -5.68 9.43
C GLY A 33 -23.21 -4.26 9.98
N ASP A 34 -22.33 -3.98 10.96
CA ASP A 34 -22.12 -2.63 11.48
C ASP A 34 -21.20 -1.87 10.51
N TRP A 35 -21.80 -1.15 9.56
CA TRP A 35 -21.11 -0.35 8.54
C TRP A 35 -20.02 -1.13 7.79
N GLY A 36 -20.35 -2.35 7.31
CA GLY A 36 -19.43 -3.21 6.55
C GLY A 36 -18.63 -4.20 7.42
N VAL A 37 -18.84 -4.21 8.74
CA VAL A 37 -18.19 -5.18 9.65
C VAL A 37 -19.19 -6.28 10.00
N PHE A 38 -18.83 -7.54 9.69
CA PHE A 38 -19.68 -8.72 9.84
C PHE A 38 -19.14 -9.69 10.89
N ALA A 39 -20.02 -10.50 11.47
CA ALA A 39 -19.59 -11.54 12.40
C ALA A 39 -18.91 -12.74 11.69
N SER A 40 -19.33 -13.06 10.46
CA SER A 40 -18.76 -14.15 9.67
C SER A 40 -18.25 -13.68 8.32
N MET A 41 -17.19 -14.33 7.82
CA MET A 41 -16.63 -14.05 6.50
C MET A 41 -17.61 -14.40 5.37
N ASN A 42 -18.40 -15.46 5.53
CA ASN A 42 -19.41 -15.83 4.55
C ASN A 42 -20.43 -14.71 4.36
N ASP A 43 -20.96 -14.15 5.47
CA ASP A 43 -21.95 -13.08 5.40
C ASP A 43 -21.37 -11.80 4.80
N ALA A 44 -20.12 -11.47 5.12
CA ALA A 44 -19.40 -10.36 4.51
C ALA A 44 -19.29 -10.53 2.98
N VAL A 45 -18.89 -11.71 2.50
CA VAL A 45 -18.76 -11.98 1.06
C VAL A 45 -20.13 -11.97 0.38
N GLU A 46 -21.16 -12.53 1.01
CA GLU A 46 -22.53 -12.52 0.45
C GLU A 46 -23.08 -11.08 0.33
N ALA A 47 -22.86 -10.25 1.35
CA ALA A 47 -23.25 -8.84 1.33
C ALA A 47 -22.48 -8.06 0.24
N ALA A 48 -21.16 -8.24 0.15
CA ALA A 48 -20.34 -7.62 -0.89
C ALA A 48 -20.78 -8.04 -2.31
N ALA A 49 -21.14 -9.31 -2.50
CA ALA A 49 -21.62 -9.80 -3.77
C ALA A 49 -23.00 -9.24 -4.15
N ALA A 50 -23.87 -8.99 -3.17
CA ALA A 50 -25.14 -8.31 -3.41
C ALA A 50 -24.94 -6.83 -3.77
N ALA A 51 -24.06 -6.15 -3.03
CA ALA A 51 -23.67 -4.76 -3.30
C ALA A 51 -23.04 -4.59 -4.69
N GLN A 52 -22.12 -5.48 -5.06
CA GLN A 52 -21.44 -5.43 -6.34
C GLN A 52 -22.42 -5.56 -7.53
N ARG A 53 -23.44 -6.41 -7.43
CA ARG A 53 -24.48 -6.51 -8.47
C ARG A 53 -25.27 -5.20 -8.63
N GLN A 54 -25.54 -4.49 -7.54
CA GLN A 54 -26.18 -3.16 -7.60
C GLN A 54 -25.22 -2.13 -8.19
N TYR A 55 -23.93 -2.22 -7.82
CA TYR A 55 -22.88 -1.32 -8.27
C TYR A 55 -22.61 -1.37 -9.78
N LEU A 56 -22.89 -2.49 -10.43
CA LEU A 56 -22.82 -2.62 -11.90
C LEU A 56 -23.77 -1.65 -12.64
N ASN A 57 -24.83 -1.20 -11.99
CA ASN A 57 -25.77 -0.26 -12.57
C ASN A 57 -25.37 1.21 -12.31
N CYS A 58 -24.34 1.46 -11.50
CA CYS A 58 -23.83 2.81 -11.25
C CYS A 58 -22.99 3.29 -12.44
N SER A 59 -23.22 4.54 -12.84
CA SER A 59 -22.46 5.19 -13.91
C SER A 59 -21.03 5.50 -13.49
N MET A 60 -20.17 5.84 -14.46
CA MET A 60 -18.81 6.33 -14.16
C MET A 60 -18.85 7.63 -13.33
N HIS A 61 -19.87 8.46 -13.53
CA HIS A 61 -20.10 9.66 -12.71
C HIS A 61 -20.39 9.30 -11.24
N ASP A 62 -21.25 8.30 -10.98
CA ASP A 62 -21.54 7.84 -9.63
C ASP A 62 -20.27 7.25 -8.97
N ARG A 63 -19.50 6.44 -9.71
CA ARG A 63 -18.23 5.88 -9.21
C ARG A 63 -17.23 6.98 -8.86
N ALA A 64 -17.10 8.02 -9.70
CA ALA A 64 -16.25 9.18 -9.43
C ALA A 64 -16.65 9.87 -8.11
N LYS A 65 -17.96 10.05 -7.89
CA LYS A 65 -18.53 10.61 -6.67
C LYS A 65 -18.19 9.78 -5.43
N TYR A 66 -18.31 8.45 -5.53
CA TYR A 66 -18.01 7.54 -4.44
C TYR A 66 -16.51 7.49 -4.12
N VAL A 67 -15.65 7.44 -5.14
CA VAL A 67 -14.19 7.52 -4.95
C VAL A 67 -13.80 8.84 -4.28
N GLN A 68 -14.42 9.95 -4.70
CA GLN A 68 -14.16 11.25 -4.10
C GLN A 68 -14.65 11.31 -2.64
N ALA A 69 -15.76 10.64 -2.30
CA ALA A 69 -16.24 10.54 -0.92
C ALA A 69 -15.24 9.79 -0.01
N ILE A 70 -14.61 8.71 -0.52
CA ILE A 70 -13.53 8.02 0.20
C ILE A 70 -12.34 8.95 0.43
N ARG A 71 -11.91 9.66 -0.62
CA ARG A 71 -10.80 10.63 -0.52
C ARG A 71 -11.11 11.70 0.52
N ASN A 72 -12.27 12.30 0.43
CA ASN A 72 -12.68 13.40 1.31
C ASN A 72 -12.74 12.97 2.78
N VAL A 73 -13.40 11.86 3.10
CA VAL A 73 -13.57 11.42 4.49
C VAL A 73 -12.24 11.05 5.16
N VAL A 74 -11.29 10.52 4.40
CA VAL A 74 -9.92 10.25 4.91
C VAL A 74 -9.15 11.55 5.14
N LEU A 75 -9.38 12.57 4.31
CA LEU A 75 -8.67 13.86 4.38
C LEU A 75 -9.27 14.83 5.40
N GLU A 76 -10.45 14.55 5.98
CA GLU A 76 -10.97 15.28 7.12
C GLU A 76 -9.95 15.22 8.26
N GLU A 77 -9.58 16.36 8.82
CA GLU A 77 -8.46 16.49 9.76
C GLU A 77 -8.61 15.57 10.98
N GLU A 78 -9.80 15.49 11.56
CA GLU A 78 -10.10 14.62 12.70
C GLU A 78 -9.94 13.13 12.36
N ASN A 79 -10.40 12.72 11.19
CA ASN A 79 -10.30 11.33 10.74
C ASN A 79 -8.85 10.97 10.43
N LEU A 80 -8.15 11.83 9.72
CA LEU A 80 -6.75 11.64 9.34
C LEU A 80 -5.84 11.54 10.59
N ASP A 81 -6.06 12.43 11.58
CA ASP A 81 -5.37 12.39 12.86
C ASP A 81 -5.65 11.07 13.59
N TYR A 82 -6.92 10.72 13.75
CA TYR A 82 -7.33 9.55 14.51
C TYR A 82 -6.80 8.23 13.93
N ILE A 83 -6.98 7.99 12.62
CA ILE A 83 -6.48 6.75 11.99
C ILE A 83 -4.96 6.65 12.01
N SER A 84 -4.26 7.79 11.94
CA SER A 84 -2.79 7.82 12.00
C SER A 84 -2.27 7.50 13.40
N ARG A 85 -2.89 8.04 14.46
CA ARG A 85 -2.56 7.70 15.85
C ARG A 85 -2.86 6.24 16.16
N LEU A 86 -4.09 5.81 15.84
CA LEU A 86 -4.54 4.45 16.12
C LEU A 86 -3.66 3.40 15.41
N ALA A 87 -3.20 3.68 14.18
CA ALA A 87 -2.30 2.78 13.46
C ALA A 87 -0.96 2.58 14.21
N VAL A 88 -0.37 3.65 14.75
CA VAL A 88 0.88 3.55 15.53
C VAL A 88 0.63 2.88 16.88
N GLU A 89 -0.43 3.26 17.59
CA GLU A 89 -0.76 2.72 18.91
C GLU A 89 -1.04 1.21 18.86
N GLU A 90 -1.83 0.76 17.88
CA GLU A 90 -2.21 -0.64 17.77
C GLU A 90 -1.07 -1.53 17.28
N THR A 91 -0.33 -1.07 16.25
CA THR A 91 0.75 -1.88 15.65
C THR A 91 2.07 -1.74 16.40
N GLY A 92 2.29 -0.64 17.10
CA GLY A 92 3.57 -0.28 17.69
C GLY A 92 4.67 0.02 16.68
N MET A 93 4.32 0.32 15.40
CA MET A 93 5.22 0.48 14.27
C MET A 93 5.11 1.87 13.63
N GLY A 94 6.25 2.42 13.21
CA GLY A 94 6.33 3.70 12.51
C GLY A 94 6.18 4.90 13.44
N ALA A 95 5.89 6.06 12.86
CA ALA A 95 5.70 7.31 13.57
C ALA A 95 4.46 8.05 13.07
N TYR A 96 3.76 8.70 14.00
CA TYR A 96 2.50 9.40 13.74
C TYR A 96 2.60 10.43 12.60
N GLU A 97 3.66 11.24 12.59
CA GLU A 97 3.88 12.27 11.58
C GLU A 97 3.98 11.67 10.17
N TYR A 98 4.63 10.53 10.06
CA TYR A 98 4.75 9.83 8.79
C TYR A 98 3.45 9.11 8.38
N LYS A 99 2.68 8.58 9.35
CA LYS A 99 1.36 8.01 9.06
C LYS A 99 0.39 9.06 8.51
N LEU A 100 0.43 10.30 9.02
CA LEU A 100 -0.33 11.43 8.45
C LEU A 100 0.00 11.65 6.98
N VAL A 101 1.29 11.71 6.64
CA VAL A 101 1.76 11.92 5.27
C VAL A 101 1.34 10.76 4.37
N LYS A 102 1.51 9.51 4.83
CA LYS A 102 1.17 8.30 4.07
C LYS A 102 -0.33 8.19 3.80
N ASN A 103 -1.17 8.39 4.81
CA ASN A 103 -2.63 8.35 4.64
C ASN A 103 -3.12 9.46 3.70
N ARG A 104 -2.56 10.66 3.81
CA ARG A 104 -2.83 11.76 2.86
C ARG A 104 -2.40 11.40 1.44
N LEU A 105 -1.21 10.81 1.27
CA LEU A 105 -0.70 10.35 -0.02
C LEU A 105 -1.61 9.26 -0.60
N ALA A 106 -1.98 8.25 0.19
CA ALA A 106 -2.88 7.19 -0.22
C ALA A 106 -4.23 7.73 -0.71
N ALA A 107 -4.83 8.69 0.02
CA ALA A 107 -6.10 9.29 -0.36
C ALA A 107 -6.01 10.15 -1.62
N THR A 108 -4.89 10.88 -1.83
CA THR A 108 -4.77 11.88 -2.91
C THR A 108 -4.13 11.35 -4.19
N LYS A 109 -3.30 10.30 -4.11
CA LYS A 109 -2.48 9.82 -5.22
C LYS A 109 -2.80 8.40 -5.68
N SER A 110 -3.65 7.66 -4.95
CA SER A 110 -4.10 6.35 -5.46
C SER A 110 -4.87 6.53 -6.77
N PRO A 111 -4.56 5.71 -7.79
CA PRO A 111 -5.29 5.70 -9.05
C PRO A 111 -6.79 5.49 -8.84
N GLY A 112 -7.61 6.23 -9.56
CA GLY A 112 -9.06 6.19 -9.47
C GLY A 112 -9.72 6.14 -10.84
N ILE A 113 -10.84 6.83 -10.97
CA ILE A 113 -11.60 6.89 -12.24
C ILE A 113 -10.78 7.51 -13.38
N GLU A 114 -9.86 8.41 -13.05
CA GLU A 114 -8.98 9.11 -13.99
C GLU A 114 -8.11 8.16 -14.85
N ASP A 115 -7.84 6.96 -14.36
CA ASP A 115 -7.03 5.95 -15.06
C ASP A 115 -7.87 4.96 -15.89
N LEU A 116 -9.20 5.07 -15.85
CA LEU A 116 -10.13 4.20 -16.57
C LEU A 116 -10.62 4.86 -17.86
N THR A 117 -9.74 4.93 -18.85
CA THR A 117 -10.06 5.53 -20.15
C THR A 117 -10.57 4.49 -21.14
N THR A 118 -11.56 4.87 -21.96
CA THR A 118 -12.01 4.06 -23.08
C THR A 118 -11.08 4.31 -24.28
N ASP A 119 -10.54 3.25 -24.86
CA ASP A 119 -9.78 3.31 -26.09
C ASP A 119 -10.66 2.99 -27.29
N ALA A 120 -10.54 3.80 -28.35
CA ALA A 120 -11.26 3.62 -29.59
C ALA A 120 -10.27 3.51 -30.75
N MET A 121 -10.33 2.43 -31.49
CA MET A 121 -9.52 2.19 -32.69
C MET A 121 -10.45 2.10 -33.90
N SER A 122 -10.24 2.97 -34.91
CA SER A 122 -11.00 3.00 -36.14
C SER A 122 -10.09 2.72 -37.33
N GLY A 123 -10.57 1.97 -38.33
CA GLY A 123 -9.89 1.65 -39.57
C GLY A 123 -10.88 1.24 -40.65
N ASP A 124 -10.36 0.81 -41.80
CA ASP A 124 -11.19 0.45 -42.97
C ASP A 124 -12.17 -0.71 -42.70
N ASP A 125 -11.81 -1.59 -41.75
CA ASP A 125 -12.60 -2.78 -41.40
C ASP A 125 -13.57 -2.55 -40.20
N GLY A 126 -13.64 -1.33 -39.63
CA GLY A 126 -14.59 -1.00 -38.58
C GLY A 126 -14.06 -0.23 -37.40
N LEU A 127 -14.80 -0.30 -36.28
CA LEU A 127 -14.51 0.37 -35.00
C LEU A 127 -14.41 -0.65 -33.90
N THR A 128 -13.32 -0.60 -33.12
CA THR A 128 -13.14 -1.36 -31.88
C THR A 128 -13.11 -0.42 -30.69
N LEU A 129 -13.94 -0.72 -29.68
CA LEU A 129 -13.90 -0.07 -28.38
C LEU A 129 -13.30 -1.02 -27.34
N VAL A 130 -12.39 -0.50 -26.53
CA VAL A 130 -11.79 -1.24 -25.40
C VAL A 130 -12.16 -0.54 -24.12
N GLU A 131 -12.84 -1.25 -23.23
CA GLU A 131 -13.25 -0.77 -21.93
C GLU A 131 -12.85 -1.77 -20.83
N TYR A 132 -12.54 -1.24 -19.64
CA TYR A 132 -12.24 -2.07 -18.48
C TYR A 132 -13.54 -2.57 -17.82
N SER A 133 -13.58 -3.87 -17.51
CA SER A 133 -14.72 -4.53 -16.87
C SER A 133 -14.34 -5.02 -15.47
N PRO A 134 -15.23 -4.93 -14.46
CA PRO A 134 -14.93 -5.38 -13.11
C PRO A 134 -14.78 -6.91 -13.01
N PHE A 135 -13.94 -7.35 -12.09
CA PHE A 135 -13.86 -8.76 -11.70
C PHE A 135 -15.07 -9.22 -10.90
N GLY A 136 -15.62 -8.34 -10.07
CA GLY A 136 -16.70 -8.62 -9.15
C GLY A 136 -16.30 -8.40 -7.68
N VAL A 137 -16.40 -9.43 -6.84
CA VAL A 137 -15.92 -9.37 -5.45
C VAL A 137 -14.43 -9.67 -5.40
N ILE A 138 -13.65 -8.76 -4.83
CA ILE A 138 -12.21 -8.92 -4.63
C ILE A 138 -11.92 -9.18 -3.15
N GLY A 139 -11.17 -10.23 -2.84
CA GLY A 139 -10.64 -10.48 -1.50
C GLY A 139 -9.29 -9.79 -1.34
N ALA A 140 -9.14 -8.92 -0.34
CA ALA A 140 -7.94 -8.14 -0.11
C ALA A 140 -7.34 -8.43 1.27
N ILE A 141 -6.11 -8.94 1.30
CA ILE A 141 -5.34 -9.20 2.54
C ILE A 141 -4.42 -8.01 2.79
N THR A 142 -4.47 -7.42 3.99
CA THR A 142 -3.72 -6.23 4.32
C THR A 142 -2.67 -6.49 5.40
N PRO A 143 -1.50 -5.80 5.33
CA PRO A 143 -0.38 -6.02 6.23
C PRO A 143 -0.55 -5.27 7.55
N THR A 144 0.35 -5.54 8.51
CA THR A 144 0.47 -4.76 9.75
C THR A 144 1.21 -3.43 9.55
N THR A 145 2.14 -3.41 8.59
CA THR A 145 3.09 -2.30 8.38
C THR A 145 2.45 -1.06 7.79
N ASN A 146 1.47 -1.26 6.88
CA ASN A 146 0.76 -0.20 6.16
C ASN A 146 -0.75 -0.49 6.11
N PRO A 147 -1.43 -0.64 7.27
CA PRO A 147 -2.81 -1.14 7.29
C PRO A 147 -3.80 -0.13 6.70
N THR A 148 -3.71 1.12 7.08
CA THR A 148 -4.63 2.19 6.66
C THR A 148 -4.43 2.55 5.20
N GLU A 149 -3.19 2.73 4.77
CA GLU A 149 -2.84 3.07 3.41
C GLU A 149 -3.33 1.99 2.42
N THR A 150 -3.17 0.71 2.79
CA THR A 150 -3.61 -0.40 1.96
C THR A 150 -5.14 -0.47 1.84
N VAL A 151 -5.87 -0.23 2.94
CA VAL A 151 -7.34 -0.16 2.90
C VAL A 151 -7.81 1.01 2.02
N ILE A 152 -7.19 2.19 2.16
CA ILE A 152 -7.53 3.38 1.35
C ILE A 152 -7.28 3.12 -0.14
N CYS A 153 -6.05 2.72 -0.50
CA CYS A 153 -5.66 2.49 -1.89
C CYS A 153 -6.53 1.43 -2.56
N ASN A 154 -6.72 0.28 -1.90
CA ASN A 154 -7.52 -0.80 -2.45
C ASN A 154 -9.00 -0.41 -2.57
N SER A 155 -9.57 0.31 -1.60
CA SER A 155 -10.95 0.79 -1.70
C SER A 155 -11.13 1.73 -2.88
N ILE A 156 -10.24 2.71 -3.07
CA ILE A 156 -10.28 3.66 -4.19
C ILE A 156 -10.19 2.92 -5.52
N GLY A 157 -9.13 2.14 -5.75
CA GLY A 157 -8.89 1.50 -7.04
C GLY A 157 -9.92 0.43 -7.39
N MET A 158 -10.33 -0.40 -6.41
CA MET A 158 -11.30 -1.47 -6.65
C MET A 158 -12.71 -0.93 -6.91
N LEU A 159 -13.15 0.09 -6.18
CA LEU A 159 -14.44 0.72 -6.43
C LEU A 159 -14.43 1.52 -7.72
N ALA A 160 -13.37 2.25 -8.05
CA ALA A 160 -13.25 2.92 -9.34
C ALA A 160 -13.50 1.95 -10.49
N ALA A 161 -12.89 0.77 -10.44
CA ALA A 161 -13.05 -0.27 -11.46
C ALA A 161 -14.37 -1.07 -11.36
N GLY A 162 -15.32 -0.67 -10.51
CA GLY A 162 -16.66 -1.29 -10.41
C GLY A 162 -16.72 -2.57 -9.59
N ASN A 163 -15.71 -2.86 -8.77
CA ASN A 163 -15.66 -4.02 -7.91
C ASN A 163 -16.19 -3.68 -6.50
N SER A 164 -16.53 -4.71 -5.71
CA SER A 164 -16.61 -4.63 -4.26
C SER A 164 -15.38 -5.31 -3.63
N VAL A 165 -15.07 -4.97 -2.38
CA VAL A 165 -13.89 -5.49 -1.69
C VAL A 165 -14.25 -6.08 -0.33
N VAL A 166 -13.69 -7.26 -0.05
CA VAL A 166 -13.74 -7.95 1.24
C VAL A 166 -12.33 -7.93 1.81
N PHE A 167 -12.13 -7.18 2.88
CA PHE A 167 -10.84 -7.10 3.55
C PHE A 167 -10.64 -8.24 4.56
N SER A 168 -9.41 -8.73 4.62
CA SER A 168 -8.90 -9.59 5.68
C SER A 168 -7.69 -8.89 6.32
N PRO A 169 -7.93 -8.02 7.33
CA PRO A 169 -6.86 -7.31 8.01
C PRO A 169 -5.98 -8.24 8.82
N HIS A 170 -4.72 -7.83 9.01
CA HIS A 170 -3.86 -8.51 9.97
C HIS A 170 -4.39 -8.32 11.40
N PRO A 171 -4.42 -9.36 12.28
CA PRO A 171 -4.96 -9.27 13.63
C PRO A 171 -4.37 -8.14 14.49
N ARG A 172 -3.08 -7.79 14.30
CA ARG A 172 -2.41 -6.68 15.00
C ARG A 172 -2.71 -5.28 14.43
N ALA A 173 -3.56 -5.17 13.43
CA ALA A 173 -4.05 -3.91 12.86
C ALA A 173 -5.57 -3.96 12.68
N LYS A 174 -6.24 -4.73 13.55
CA LYS A 174 -7.69 -4.98 13.49
C LYS A 174 -8.48 -3.70 13.71
N MET A 175 -8.25 -3.01 14.83
CA MET A 175 -9.08 -1.88 15.25
C MET A 175 -9.03 -0.73 14.25
N VAL A 176 -7.84 -0.36 13.80
CA VAL A 176 -7.69 0.72 12.83
C VAL A 176 -8.31 0.36 11.47
N SER A 177 -8.20 -0.90 11.04
CA SER A 177 -8.79 -1.36 9.78
C SER A 177 -10.31 -1.37 9.83
N LEU A 178 -10.91 -1.89 10.93
CA LEU A 178 -12.35 -1.89 11.12
C LEU A 178 -12.92 -0.48 11.16
N HIS A 179 -12.30 0.40 11.94
CA HIS A 179 -12.72 1.80 12.03
C HIS A 179 -12.71 2.49 10.66
N LEU A 180 -11.64 2.33 9.90
CA LEU A 180 -11.50 2.93 8.57
C LEU A 180 -12.54 2.39 7.58
N ILE A 181 -12.82 1.09 7.60
CA ILE A 181 -13.86 0.47 6.76
C ILE A 181 -15.26 1.02 7.12
N GLN A 182 -15.56 1.17 8.40
CA GLN A 182 -16.82 1.78 8.84
C GLN A 182 -16.92 3.25 8.41
N LEU A 183 -15.84 4.01 8.53
CA LEU A 183 -15.75 5.40 8.10
C LEU A 183 -16.02 5.54 6.60
N ILE A 184 -15.38 4.71 5.78
CA ILE A 184 -15.58 4.67 4.33
C ILE A 184 -17.04 4.34 3.99
N ASN A 185 -17.64 3.32 4.60
CA ASN A 185 -19.03 2.96 4.33
C ASN A 185 -20.02 4.06 4.70
N ARG A 186 -19.80 4.78 5.81
CA ARG A 186 -20.61 5.94 6.18
C ARG A 186 -20.53 7.06 5.13
N ALA A 187 -19.32 7.32 4.61
CA ALA A 187 -19.13 8.30 3.55
C ALA A 187 -19.83 7.89 2.25
N LEU A 188 -19.68 6.63 1.85
CA LEU A 188 -20.33 6.07 0.66
C LEU A 188 -21.87 6.14 0.76
N ALA A 189 -22.43 5.82 1.93
CA ALA A 189 -23.87 5.87 2.17
C ALA A 189 -24.45 7.30 2.04
N ARG A 190 -23.72 8.32 2.50
CA ARG A 190 -24.12 9.74 2.34
C ARG A 190 -24.23 10.15 0.87
N GLU A 191 -23.45 9.50 0.00
CA GLU A 191 -23.46 9.74 -1.44
C GLU A 191 -24.45 8.83 -2.21
N GLY A 192 -25.18 7.96 -1.52
CA GLY A 192 -26.16 7.05 -2.12
C GLY A 192 -25.57 5.80 -2.76
N ALA A 193 -24.34 5.43 -2.42
CA ALA A 193 -23.72 4.20 -2.90
C ALA A 193 -24.44 2.95 -2.35
N PRO A 194 -24.42 1.83 -3.08
CA PRO A 194 -24.88 0.55 -2.54
C PRO A 194 -24.17 0.21 -1.22
N ALA A 195 -24.92 -0.22 -0.22
CA ALA A 195 -24.37 -0.61 1.07
C ALA A 195 -23.45 -1.85 0.92
N ASN A 196 -22.40 -1.94 1.75
CA ASN A 196 -21.50 -3.10 1.81
C ASN A 196 -20.59 -3.29 0.57
N LEU A 197 -20.20 -2.22 -0.11
CA LEU A 197 -19.16 -2.28 -1.16
C LEU A 197 -17.77 -2.55 -0.59
N VAL A 198 -17.54 -2.14 0.66
CA VAL A 198 -16.27 -2.33 1.38
C VAL A 198 -16.59 -3.04 2.69
N VAL A 199 -16.16 -4.28 2.85
CA VAL A 199 -16.55 -5.11 4.00
C VAL A 199 -15.36 -5.84 4.62
N THR A 200 -15.57 -6.30 5.87
CA THR A 200 -14.62 -7.13 6.62
C THR A 200 -15.35 -7.94 7.70
N VAL A 201 -14.59 -8.69 8.49
CA VAL A 201 -15.08 -9.42 9.67
C VAL A 201 -14.61 -8.75 10.95
N ALA A 202 -15.43 -8.85 12.01
CA ALA A 202 -15.11 -8.31 13.32
C ALA A 202 -13.88 -8.96 13.96
N GLU A 203 -13.65 -10.25 13.69
CA GLU A 203 -12.50 -11.00 14.22
C GLU A 203 -11.65 -11.58 13.07
N PRO A 204 -10.63 -10.83 12.60
CA PRO A 204 -9.70 -11.34 11.60
C PRO A 204 -8.92 -12.56 12.13
N SER A 205 -8.90 -13.63 11.34
CA SER A 205 -8.17 -14.86 11.65
C SER A 205 -7.68 -15.58 10.39
N ILE A 206 -6.80 -16.55 10.55
CA ILE A 206 -6.35 -17.40 9.44
C ILE A 206 -7.53 -18.18 8.84
N GLU A 207 -8.46 -18.66 9.68
CA GLU A 207 -9.66 -19.37 9.23
C GLU A 207 -10.54 -18.47 8.37
N ASN A 208 -10.77 -17.23 8.80
CA ASN A 208 -11.54 -16.24 8.03
C ASN A 208 -10.84 -15.86 6.73
N THR A 209 -9.52 -15.72 6.74
CA THR A 209 -8.72 -15.47 5.51
C THR A 209 -8.86 -16.63 4.53
N ASN A 210 -8.75 -17.87 5.00
CA ASN A 210 -8.94 -19.07 4.19
C ASN A 210 -10.37 -19.20 3.66
N ALA A 211 -11.39 -18.89 4.48
CA ALA A 211 -12.78 -18.85 4.06
C ALA A 211 -12.99 -17.85 2.92
N MET A 212 -12.42 -16.63 3.01
CA MET A 212 -12.45 -15.63 1.94
C MET A 212 -11.77 -16.14 0.67
N MET A 213 -10.55 -16.65 0.79
CA MET A 213 -9.78 -17.13 -0.37
C MET A 213 -10.51 -18.25 -1.13
N ASN A 214 -11.18 -19.14 -0.42
CA ASN A 214 -11.87 -20.29 -1.02
C ASN A 214 -13.31 -19.98 -1.44
N HIS A 215 -13.87 -18.85 -1.04
CA HIS A 215 -15.27 -18.53 -1.28
C HIS A 215 -15.58 -18.41 -2.79
N PRO A 216 -16.62 -19.08 -3.34
CA PRO A 216 -16.87 -19.14 -4.78
C PRO A 216 -17.20 -17.76 -5.40
N LYS A 217 -17.77 -16.83 -4.62
CA LYS A 217 -18.10 -15.48 -5.08
C LYS A 217 -16.92 -14.51 -5.10
N VAL A 218 -15.82 -14.82 -4.40
CA VAL A 218 -14.57 -14.06 -4.51
C VAL A 218 -13.89 -14.43 -5.81
N ARG A 219 -13.76 -13.48 -6.72
CA ARG A 219 -13.32 -13.70 -8.10
C ARG A 219 -11.84 -13.44 -8.30
N MET A 220 -11.25 -12.58 -7.47
CA MET A 220 -9.85 -12.20 -7.51
C MET A 220 -9.33 -11.99 -6.09
N LEU A 221 -8.05 -12.23 -5.88
CA LEU A 221 -7.36 -12.00 -4.63
C LEU A 221 -6.26 -10.95 -4.80
N VAL A 222 -6.12 -10.08 -3.82
CA VAL A 222 -5.01 -9.13 -3.72
C VAL A 222 -4.40 -9.29 -2.33
N ALA A 223 -3.11 -9.59 -2.27
CA ALA A 223 -2.41 -9.76 -1.00
C ALA A 223 -1.23 -8.82 -0.92
N THR A 224 -1.18 -8.04 0.14
CA THR A 224 0.01 -7.28 0.55
C THR A 224 0.49 -7.84 1.88
N GLY A 225 1.70 -8.39 1.92
CA GLY A 225 2.21 -9.01 3.15
C GLY A 225 3.44 -9.87 2.94
N GLY A 226 3.82 -10.62 3.97
CA GLY A 226 5.01 -11.46 3.93
C GLY A 226 4.96 -12.58 2.88
N PRO A 227 6.13 -13.20 2.57
CA PRO A 227 6.25 -14.18 1.47
C PRO A 227 5.30 -15.37 1.59
N GLY A 228 5.01 -15.80 2.81
CA GLY A 228 4.14 -16.97 3.07
C GLY A 228 2.70 -16.75 2.59
N ILE A 229 2.08 -15.63 2.96
CA ILE A 229 0.70 -15.35 2.56
C ILE A 229 0.62 -15.06 1.05
N VAL A 230 1.60 -14.34 0.50
CA VAL A 230 1.66 -14.05 -0.94
C VAL A 230 1.75 -15.36 -1.74
N LYS A 231 2.64 -16.27 -1.34
CA LYS A 231 2.74 -17.61 -1.97
C LYS A 231 1.43 -18.37 -1.90
N THR A 232 0.76 -18.36 -0.75
CA THR A 232 -0.54 -19.04 -0.56
C THR A 232 -1.60 -18.46 -1.50
N VAL A 233 -1.68 -17.14 -1.60
CA VAL A 233 -2.65 -16.45 -2.49
C VAL A 233 -2.37 -16.74 -3.96
N LEU A 234 -1.12 -16.67 -4.40
CA LEU A 234 -0.74 -16.99 -5.78
C LEU A 234 -0.97 -18.46 -6.15
N SER A 235 -0.95 -19.37 -5.16
CA SER A 235 -1.21 -20.79 -5.35
C SER A 235 -2.69 -21.17 -5.18
N SER A 236 -3.60 -20.22 -4.94
CA SER A 236 -5.03 -20.48 -4.64
C SER A 236 -5.86 -20.99 -5.83
N GLY A 237 -5.32 -20.93 -7.05
CA GLY A 237 -6.06 -21.24 -8.29
C GLY A 237 -7.00 -20.12 -8.76
N LYS A 238 -7.10 -19.00 -8.03
CA LYS A 238 -7.83 -17.80 -8.46
C LYS A 238 -6.90 -16.81 -9.15
N LYS A 239 -7.47 -15.85 -9.88
CA LYS A 239 -6.69 -14.66 -10.29
C LYS A 239 -6.18 -13.96 -9.03
N ALA A 240 -4.90 -13.64 -9.01
CA ALA A 240 -4.28 -13.08 -7.83
C ALA A 240 -3.20 -12.06 -8.17
N ILE A 241 -3.11 -11.02 -7.34
CA ILE A 241 -1.99 -10.07 -7.28
C ILE A 241 -1.37 -10.22 -5.90
N GLY A 242 -0.07 -10.49 -5.86
CA GLY A 242 0.69 -10.59 -4.62
C GLY A 242 1.80 -9.55 -4.58
N ALA A 243 1.76 -8.69 -3.56
CA ALA A 243 2.84 -7.77 -3.21
C ALA A 243 3.56 -8.33 -1.97
N GLY A 244 4.71 -8.95 -2.21
CA GLY A 244 5.51 -9.62 -1.20
C GLY A 244 6.60 -8.73 -0.59
N ALA A 245 7.61 -9.39 -0.04
CA ALA A 245 8.81 -8.73 0.45
C ALA A 245 9.55 -8.03 -0.70
N GLY A 246 10.18 -6.91 -0.38
CA GLY A 246 11.12 -6.23 -1.25
C GLY A 246 12.47 -6.08 -0.55
N ASN A 247 13.54 -5.97 -1.31
CA ASN A 247 14.84 -5.54 -0.78
C ASN A 247 15.39 -4.48 -1.74
N PRO A 248 14.85 -3.24 -1.72
CA PRO A 248 15.14 -2.22 -2.70
C PRO A 248 16.57 -1.68 -2.62
N PRO A 249 17.45 -1.99 -3.59
CA PRO A 249 18.78 -1.43 -3.67
C PRO A 249 18.74 0.00 -4.22
N VAL A 250 19.65 0.86 -3.74
CA VAL A 250 19.90 2.15 -4.35
C VAL A 250 21.33 2.24 -4.88
N VAL A 251 21.45 2.42 -6.19
CA VAL A 251 22.74 2.60 -6.88
C VAL A 251 23.07 4.08 -6.95
N VAL A 252 24.33 4.42 -6.61
CA VAL A 252 24.85 5.79 -6.75
C VAL A 252 26.14 5.76 -7.56
N ASP A 253 26.14 6.41 -8.73
CA ASP A 253 27.33 6.51 -9.59
C ASP A 253 28.04 7.87 -9.46
N GLU A 254 29.20 7.98 -10.10
CA GLU A 254 30.06 9.17 -10.09
C GLU A 254 29.43 10.40 -10.78
N THR A 255 28.35 10.22 -11.54
CA THR A 255 27.66 11.33 -12.24
C THR A 255 26.54 11.94 -11.41
N ALA A 256 26.19 11.30 -10.29
CA ALA A 256 25.08 11.75 -9.43
C ALA A 256 25.36 13.12 -8.79
N ASN A 257 24.28 13.79 -8.40
CA ASN A 257 24.41 14.88 -7.42
C ASN A 257 24.51 14.25 -6.03
N ILE A 258 25.75 14.08 -5.55
CA ILE A 258 26.04 13.29 -4.35
C ILE A 258 25.39 13.85 -3.11
N GLU A 259 25.38 15.18 -2.92
CA GLU A 259 24.75 15.83 -1.76
C GLU A 259 23.24 15.57 -1.75
N LYS A 260 22.60 15.71 -2.92
CA LYS A 260 21.17 15.42 -3.05
C LYS A 260 20.89 13.93 -2.86
N ALA A 261 21.68 13.05 -3.47
CA ALA A 261 21.54 11.60 -3.32
C ALA A 261 21.64 11.19 -1.84
N ALA A 262 22.59 11.72 -1.10
CA ALA A 262 22.76 11.47 0.33
C ALA A 262 21.54 11.88 1.15
N GLN A 263 20.96 13.06 0.88
CA GLN A 263 19.76 13.56 1.55
C GLN A 263 18.56 12.67 1.22
N ASP A 264 18.30 12.41 -0.08
CA ASP A 264 17.17 11.62 -0.56
C ASP A 264 17.19 10.21 0.04
N ILE A 265 18.37 9.56 0.05
CA ILE A 265 18.54 8.21 0.60
C ILE A 265 18.28 8.16 2.11
N VAL A 266 18.79 9.13 2.86
CA VAL A 266 18.55 9.18 4.31
C VAL A 266 17.07 9.47 4.61
N ASP A 267 16.45 10.39 3.88
CA ASP A 267 15.04 10.72 4.06
C ASP A 267 14.14 9.54 3.65
N GLY A 268 14.43 8.87 2.54
CA GLY A 268 13.68 7.70 2.09
C GLY A 268 13.83 6.50 3.04
N CYS A 269 15.06 6.16 3.43
CA CYS A 269 15.31 5.05 4.37
C CYS A 269 14.71 5.31 5.76
N SER A 270 14.71 6.56 6.23
CA SER A 270 14.15 6.92 7.55
C SER A 270 12.63 7.08 7.57
N PHE A 271 12.01 7.21 6.40
CA PHE A 271 10.57 7.47 6.30
C PHE A 271 9.76 6.37 6.96
N ASP A 272 8.91 6.74 7.90
CA ASP A 272 8.10 5.84 8.74
C ASP A 272 8.92 4.68 9.33
N HIS A 273 10.15 4.96 9.76
CA HIS A 273 11.13 4.00 10.30
C HIS A 273 11.40 2.84 9.33
N ASN A 274 11.46 3.12 8.02
CA ASN A 274 11.69 2.15 6.95
C ASN A 274 10.58 1.10 6.76
N LEU A 275 9.36 1.39 7.21
CA LEU A 275 8.21 0.49 7.01
C LEU A 275 7.72 0.38 5.56
N PRO A 276 7.81 1.41 4.69
CA PRO A 276 7.46 1.21 3.30
C PRO A 276 8.39 0.18 2.64
N CYS A 277 7.80 -0.83 2.01
CA CYS A 277 8.53 -1.87 1.30
C CYS A 277 9.30 -1.35 0.07
N ILE A 278 9.04 -0.11 -0.33
CA ILE A 278 9.72 0.62 -1.41
C ILE A 278 10.89 1.49 -0.93
N ALA A 279 11.11 1.62 0.40
CA ALA A 279 12.18 2.43 0.95
C ALA A 279 13.55 1.75 0.74
N GLU A 280 14.61 2.55 0.64
CA GLU A 280 15.98 2.10 0.47
C GLU A 280 16.39 1.12 1.57
N LYS A 281 16.90 -0.05 1.20
CA LYS A 281 17.36 -1.09 2.14
C LYS A 281 18.88 -1.20 2.16
N GLU A 282 19.54 -1.01 1.04
CA GLU A 282 21.00 -0.99 0.92
C GLU A 282 21.46 0.04 -0.12
N VAL A 283 22.65 0.59 0.09
CA VAL A 283 23.31 1.53 -0.83
C VAL A 283 24.47 0.83 -1.52
N ILE A 284 24.49 0.85 -2.84
CA ILE A 284 25.58 0.33 -3.67
C ILE A 284 26.24 1.54 -4.33
N ALA A 285 27.41 1.93 -3.83
CA ALA A 285 28.11 3.13 -4.25
C ALA A 285 29.38 2.80 -5.03
N VAL A 286 29.60 3.51 -6.13
CA VAL A 286 30.90 3.45 -6.82
C VAL A 286 32.00 3.97 -5.89
N ASP A 287 33.09 3.25 -5.79
CA ASP A 287 34.17 3.51 -4.82
C ASP A 287 34.69 4.95 -4.84
N SER A 288 34.83 5.52 -6.02
CA SER A 288 35.34 6.91 -6.19
C SER A 288 34.53 7.98 -5.48
N ILE A 289 33.24 7.71 -5.18
CA ILE A 289 32.32 8.68 -4.54
C ILE A 289 31.82 8.23 -3.16
N ALA A 290 32.09 7.01 -2.75
CA ALA A 290 31.50 6.42 -1.56
C ALA A 290 31.82 7.20 -0.27
N ASP A 291 33.06 7.63 -0.06
CA ASP A 291 33.44 8.44 1.11
C ASP A 291 32.68 9.79 1.16
N TYR A 292 32.54 10.44 0.02
CA TYR A 292 31.85 11.71 -0.06
C TYR A 292 30.33 11.54 0.11
N LEU A 293 29.76 10.46 -0.40
CA LEU A 293 28.37 10.09 -0.18
C LEU A 293 28.09 9.86 1.31
N MET A 294 28.87 8.98 1.97
CA MET A 294 28.70 8.68 3.39
C MET A 294 28.90 9.90 4.29
N PHE A 295 29.86 10.78 3.93
CA PHE A 295 30.05 12.04 4.63
C PHE A 295 28.80 12.94 4.58
N ASN A 296 28.13 13.05 3.43
CA ASN A 296 26.91 13.85 3.29
C ASN A 296 25.70 13.13 3.91
N MET A 297 25.62 11.80 3.88
CA MET A 297 24.59 11.06 4.62
C MET A 297 24.65 11.33 6.12
N LYS A 298 25.85 11.44 6.70
CA LYS A 298 26.02 11.84 8.12
C LYS A 298 25.47 13.24 8.39
N LYS A 299 25.68 14.20 7.49
CA LYS A 299 25.09 15.55 7.62
C LYS A 299 23.56 15.52 7.55
N SER A 300 22.98 14.53 6.85
CA SER A 300 21.56 14.36 6.68
C SER A 300 20.88 13.58 7.83
N GLY A 301 21.67 13.10 8.81
CA GLY A 301 21.17 12.39 10.00
C GLY A 301 21.52 10.90 10.10
N ALA A 302 22.44 10.40 9.27
CA ALA A 302 22.93 9.04 9.42
C ALA A 302 24.01 8.95 10.52
N TYR A 303 23.86 7.96 11.41
CA TYR A 303 24.84 7.59 12.43
C TYR A 303 25.72 6.46 11.90
N GLU A 304 27.01 6.71 11.69
CA GLU A 304 27.94 5.73 11.15
C GLU A 304 28.49 4.81 12.26
N VAL A 305 28.25 3.52 12.13
CA VAL A 305 28.80 2.47 13.00
C VAL A 305 30.02 1.85 12.30
N LYS A 306 31.22 1.99 12.96
CA LYS A 306 32.49 1.45 12.44
C LYS A 306 33.02 0.27 13.24
N ASP A 307 32.59 0.13 14.49
CA ASP A 307 33.05 -0.95 15.35
C ASP A 307 32.42 -2.30 14.93
N PRO A 308 33.21 -3.28 14.46
CA PRO A 308 32.69 -4.58 14.06
C PRO A 308 31.93 -5.29 15.19
N ALA A 309 32.39 -5.13 16.44
CA ALA A 309 31.71 -5.75 17.57
C ALA A 309 30.31 -5.15 17.82
N LEU A 310 30.12 -3.87 17.52
CA LEU A 310 28.82 -3.21 17.59
C LEU A 310 27.94 -3.64 16.40
N ILE A 311 28.50 -3.78 15.19
CA ILE A 311 27.78 -4.31 14.02
C ILE A 311 27.28 -5.74 14.32
N ASP A 312 28.12 -6.61 14.86
CA ASP A 312 27.74 -7.98 15.24
C ASP A 312 26.63 -8.01 16.29
N LYS A 313 26.65 -7.08 17.26
CA LYS A 313 25.57 -6.94 18.25
C LYS A 313 24.25 -6.52 17.60
N LEU A 314 24.29 -5.59 16.65
CA LEU A 314 23.13 -5.16 15.89
C LEU A 314 22.57 -6.32 15.06
N VAL A 315 23.42 -7.09 14.36
CA VAL A 315 22.95 -8.28 13.61
C VAL A 315 22.22 -9.25 14.52
N LYS A 316 22.81 -9.62 15.66
CA LYS A 316 22.19 -10.54 16.64
C LYS A 316 20.90 -10.00 17.24
N LEU A 317 20.75 -8.69 17.31
CA LEU A 317 19.56 -8.04 17.85
C LEU A 317 18.40 -8.09 16.85
N VAL A 318 18.66 -7.77 15.58
CA VAL A 318 17.60 -7.45 14.62
C VAL A 318 17.38 -8.51 13.54
N VAL A 319 18.30 -9.47 13.38
CA VAL A 319 18.17 -10.59 12.43
C VAL A 319 17.93 -11.88 13.22
N GLN A 320 16.96 -12.69 12.76
CA GLN A 320 16.67 -13.98 13.39
C GLN A 320 17.83 -14.97 13.20
N GLU A 321 17.86 -16.03 14.02
CA GLU A 321 18.90 -17.07 13.96
C GLU A 321 19.01 -17.78 12.60
N ASP A 322 17.93 -17.77 11.82
CA ASP A 322 17.92 -18.32 10.45
C ASP A 322 18.67 -17.47 9.43
N GLY A 323 19.07 -16.25 9.80
CA GLY A 323 19.79 -15.30 8.95
C GLY A 323 18.96 -14.75 7.77
N LYS A 324 17.65 -14.99 7.74
CA LYS A 324 16.78 -14.69 6.59
C LYS A 324 15.62 -13.74 6.90
N HIS A 325 15.30 -13.55 8.16
CA HIS A 325 14.14 -12.75 8.56
C HIS A 325 14.51 -11.72 9.62
N PRO A 326 13.88 -10.53 9.63
CA PRO A 326 14.05 -9.58 10.70
C PRO A 326 13.36 -10.07 11.99
N VAL A 327 13.90 -9.65 13.14
CA VAL A 327 13.24 -9.83 14.43
C VAL A 327 12.07 -8.84 14.51
N THR A 328 10.85 -9.37 14.50
CA THR A 328 9.60 -8.59 14.39
C THR A 328 9.46 -7.48 15.43
N ALA A 329 10.04 -7.65 16.62
CA ALA A 329 9.98 -6.66 17.68
C ALA A 329 10.66 -5.32 17.32
N TYR A 330 11.58 -5.33 16.37
CA TYR A 330 12.34 -4.15 15.94
C TYR A 330 11.85 -3.56 14.62
N VAL A 331 10.96 -4.25 13.91
CA VAL A 331 10.35 -3.74 12.66
C VAL A 331 9.60 -2.44 12.94
N GLY A 332 9.91 -1.40 12.17
CA GLY A 332 9.30 -0.07 12.30
C GLY A 332 9.70 0.71 13.56
N LYS A 333 10.79 0.33 14.25
CA LYS A 333 11.35 1.10 15.35
C LYS A 333 12.37 2.12 14.85
N SER A 334 12.49 3.25 15.56
CA SER A 334 13.45 4.31 15.20
C SER A 334 14.90 3.87 15.34
N ALA A 335 15.81 4.51 14.61
CA ALA A 335 17.26 4.30 14.73
C ALA A 335 17.73 4.50 16.17
N LYS A 336 17.23 5.54 16.84
CA LYS A 336 17.54 5.82 18.25
C LYS A 336 17.16 4.63 19.16
N TYR A 337 15.93 4.12 19.02
CA TYR A 337 15.46 2.98 19.82
C TYR A 337 16.35 1.76 19.64
N ILE A 338 16.72 1.44 18.40
CA ILE A 338 17.56 0.26 18.07
C ILE A 338 18.97 0.43 18.67
N LEU A 339 19.58 1.61 18.53
CA LEU A 339 20.91 1.90 19.07
C LEU A 339 20.95 1.83 20.61
N GLU A 340 19.91 2.30 21.28
CA GLU A 340 19.78 2.21 22.74
C GLU A 340 19.81 0.74 23.24
N GLN A 341 19.25 -0.21 22.46
CA GLN A 341 19.27 -1.65 22.84
C GLN A 341 20.67 -2.27 22.80
N VAL A 342 21.60 -1.68 22.07
CA VAL A 342 23.00 -2.13 22.01
C VAL A 342 23.94 -1.27 22.86
N GLY A 343 23.38 -0.35 23.66
CA GLY A 343 24.11 0.49 24.60
C GLY A 343 24.67 1.78 24.02
N VAL A 344 24.17 2.21 22.85
CA VAL A 344 24.57 3.47 22.21
C VAL A 344 23.47 4.52 22.39
N SER A 345 23.80 5.63 23.07
CA SER A 345 22.87 6.73 23.28
C SER A 345 23.09 7.82 22.21
N VAL A 346 22.02 8.18 21.49
CA VAL A 346 22.01 9.22 20.45
C VAL A 346 20.81 10.14 20.60
N GLY A 347 20.87 11.33 20.00
CA GLY A 347 19.74 12.26 19.97
C GLY A 347 18.66 11.87 18.94
N SER A 348 17.57 12.62 18.93
CA SER A 348 16.46 12.43 17.98
C SER A 348 16.77 12.85 16.54
N GLU A 349 17.89 13.57 16.34
CA GLU A 349 18.39 13.94 15.02
C GLU A 349 18.94 12.75 14.22
N VAL A 350 19.25 11.62 14.88
CA VAL A 350 19.70 10.40 14.21
C VAL A 350 18.51 9.69 13.58
N LYS A 351 18.48 9.70 12.25
CA LYS A 351 17.41 9.14 11.44
C LYS A 351 17.68 7.70 11.00
N VAL A 352 18.94 7.38 10.68
CA VAL A 352 19.38 6.12 10.06
C VAL A 352 20.68 5.63 10.73
N ILE A 353 20.81 4.31 10.90
CA ILE A 353 22.05 3.63 11.30
C ILE A 353 22.76 3.20 10.02
N MET A 354 23.95 3.72 9.77
CA MET A 354 24.72 3.43 8.57
C MET A 354 26.00 2.68 8.89
N MET A 355 26.39 1.73 8.07
CA MET A 355 27.68 1.05 8.16
C MET A 355 28.16 0.62 6.78
N GLU A 356 29.47 0.59 6.58
CA GLU A 356 30.07 -0.02 5.39
C GLU A 356 30.20 -1.53 5.57
N THR A 357 29.76 -2.30 4.58
CA THR A 357 29.72 -3.76 4.62
C THR A 357 30.06 -4.38 3.27
N THR A 358 30.05 -5.72 3.21
CA THR A 358 30.17 -6.49 1.96
C THR A 358 28.79 -6.96 1.47
N GLU A 359 28.73 -7.40 0.19
CA GLU A 359 27.50 -7.94 -0.41
C GLU A 359 26.85 -9.04 0.44
N ASP A 360 27.65 -9.95 1.02
CA ASP A 360 27.13 -11.11 1.78
C ASP A 360 26.68 -10.77 3.21
N HIS A 361 26.77 -9.50 3.63
CA HIS A 361 26.41 -9.11 4.97
C HIS A 361 24.89 -9.27 5.20
N PRO A 362 24.43 -9.78 6.38
CA PRO A 362 23.00 -9.98 6.65
C PRO A 362 22.14 -8.75 6.43
N PHE A 363 22.62 -7.54 6.69
CA PHE A 363 21.87 -6.30 6.46
C PHE A 363 21.66 -5.96 4.98
N VAL A 364 22.48 -6.51 4.09
CA VAL A 364 22.32 -6.39 2.62
C VAL A 364 21.37 -7.47 2.10
N GLN A 365 21.34 -8.63 2.75
CA GLN A 365 20.60 -9.80 2.26
C GLN A 365 19.19 -9.92 2.81
N VAL A 366 18.85 -9.19 3.89
CA VAL A 366 17.57 -9.32 4.60
C VAL A 366 16.80 -8.00 4.55
N GLU A 367 15.58 -8.03 4.05
CA GLU A 367 14.66 -6.89 4.17
C GLU A 367 14.34 -6.64 5.66
N LEU A 368 15.03 -5.67 6.27
CA LEU A 368 14.91 -5.41 7.72
C LEU A 368 13.64 -4.66 8.10
N MET A 369 13.14 -3.77 7.25
CA MET A 369 12.06 -2.83 7.56
C MET A 369 12.35 -2.01 8.83
N MET A 370 13.58 -1.56 8.94
CA MET A 370 14.16 -0.75 10.02
C MET A 370 15.13 0.27 9.41
N PRO A 371 15.37 1.43 10.04
CA PRO A 371 16.28 2.44 9.51
C PRO A 371 17.76 2.04 9.74
N ILE A 372 18.14 0.88 9.22
CA ILE A 372 19.51 0.34 9.17
C ILE A 372 19.90 0.24 7.70
N LEU A 373 20.95 0.95 7.31
CA LEU A 373 21.34 1.13 5.91
C LEU A 373 22.80 0.73 5.68
N PRO A 374 23.04 -0.48 5.22
CA PRO A 374 24.39 -0.90 4.79
C PRO A 374 24.80 -0.17 3.52
N VAL A 375 26.09 0.14 3.41
CA VAL A 375 26.74 0.73 2.22
C VAL A 375 27.76 -0.27 1.71
N VAL A 376 27.67 -0.62 0.43
CA VAL A 376 28.60 -1.52 -0.23
C VAL A 376 29.31 -0.77 -1.35
N ARG A 377 30.65 -0.86 -1.38
CA ARG A 377 31.48 -0.26 -2.43
C ARG A 377 31.66 -1.21 -3.58
N VAL A 378 31.64 -0.66 -4.78
CA VAL A 378 31.89 -1.40 -6.03
C VAL A 378 32.84 -0.61 -6.94
N PRO A 379 33.56 -1.27 -7.84
CA PRO A 379 34.58 -0.59 -8.66
C PRO A 379 33.95 0.39 -9.69
N ASP A 380 32.80 0.08 -10.21
CA ASP A 380 32.14 0.87 -11.25
C ASP A 380 30.60 0.67 -11.24
N VAL A 381 29.90 1.46 -12.04
CA VAL A 381 28.45 1.46 -12.13
C VAL A 381 27.86 0.18 -12.73
N ASP A 382 28.60 -0.53 -13.59
CA ASP A 382 28.10 -1.79 -14.14
C ASP A 382 28.11 -2.88 -13.07
N ALA A 383 29.17 -2.94 -12.26
CA ALA A 383 29.21 -3.81 -11.07
C ALA A 383 28.12 -3.46 -10.06
N ALA A 384 27.80 -2.17 -9.90
CA ALA A 384 26.71 -1.72 -9.04
C ALA A 384 25.34 -2.24 -9.50
N ILE A 385 25.03 -2.12 -10.79
CA ILE A 385 23.77 -2.61 -11.37
C ILE A 385 23.68 -4.13 -11.25
N ASP A 386 24.75 -4.85 -11.58
CA ASP A 386 24.78 -6.31 -11.49
C ASP A 386 24.61 -6.80 -10.03
N MET A 387 25.16 -6.08 -9.05
CA MET A 387 24.96 -6.34 -7.63
C MET A 387 23.52 -6.05 -7.21
N ALA A 388 22.94 -4.93 -7.64
CA ALA A 388 21.55 -4.57 -7.34
C ALA A 388 20.57 -5.68 -7.77
N ILE A 389 20.79 -6.28 -8.94
CA ILE A 389 19.99 -7.42 -9.42
C ILE A 389 20.12 -8.63 -8.48
N ARG A 390 21.32 -8.91 -7.94
CA ARG A 390 21.51 -10.06 -7.03
C ARG A 390 20.87 -9.86 -5.68
N VAL A 391 21.06 -8.68 -5.06
CA VAL A 391 20.57 -8.39 -3.69
C VAL A 391 19.07 -8.12 -3.64
N GLU A 392 18.46 -7.79 -4.77
CA GLU A 392 17.00 -7.68 -4.92
C GLU A 392 16.30 -9.07 -4.92
N HIS A 393 17.07 -10.16 -5.04
CA HIS A 393 16.62 -11.56 -4.95
C HIS A 393 15.54 -11.99 -5.96
N GLY A 394 15.33 -11.24 -7.04
CA GLY A 394 14.29 -11.52 -8.04
C GLY A 394 12.87 -11.21 -7.55
N ASN A 395 12.74 -10.43 -6.50
CA ASN A 395 11.45 -9.95 -6.00
C ASN A 395 10.72 -9.06 -7.01
N ARG A 396 11.47 -8.37 -7.89
CA ARG A 396 10.96 -7.44 -8.92
C ARG A 396 10.04 -6.38 -8.33
N HIS A 397 10.47 -5.87 -7.17
CA HIS A 397 9.65 -4.94 -6.39
C HIS A 397 10.02 -3.49 -6.67
N THR A 398 11.20 -3.07 -6.28
CA THR A 398 11.66 -1.68 -6.40
C THR A 398 13.18 -1.63 -6.48
N ALA A 399 13.72 -0.74 -7.30
CA ALA A 399 15.13 -0.39 -7.33
C ALA A 399 15.27 1.10 -7.63
N MET A 400 16.34 1.72 -7.12
CA MET A 400 16.57 3.16 -7.26
C MET A 400 17.97 3.43 -7.81
N MET A 401 18.14 4.53 -8.54
CA MET A 401 19.43 4.94 -9.04
C MET A 401 19.57 6.47 -9.03
N HIS A 402 20.64 6.95 -8.44
CA HIS A 402 21.10 8.34 -8.58
C HIS A 402 22.21 8.40 -9.61
N SER A 403 21.92 8.97 -10.75
CA SER A 403 22.82 9.09 -11.90
C SER A 403 22.39 10.23 -12.83
N ARG A 404 23.34 10.77 -13.59
CA ARG A 404 23.06 11.64 -14.76
C ARG A 404 23.44 10.98 -16.08
N ASN A 405 23.88 9.75 -16.04
CA ASN A 405 24.22 8.96 -17.22
C ASN A 405 22.97 8.24 -17.73
N VAL A 406 22.38 8.75 -18.82
CA VAL A 406 21.14 8.20 -19.40
C VAL A 406 21.29 6.75 -19.84
N ASP A 407 22.46 6.34 -20.34
CA ASP A 407 22.71 4.96 -20.76
C ASP A 407 22.67 4.01 -19.55
N LYS A 408 23.25 4.42 -18.43
CA LYS A 408 23.25 3.63 -17.18
C LYS A 408 21.88 3.60 -16.52
N LEU A 409 21.15 4.73 -16.50
CA LEU A 409 19.75 4.76 -16.07
C LEU A 409 18.88 3.82 -16.92
N THR A 410 19.09 3.82 -18.25
CA THR A 410 18.38 2.91 -19.16
C THR A 410 18.73 1.44 -18.92
N LYS A 411 20.01 1.15 -18.63
CA LYS A 411 20.46 -0.22 -18.29
C LYS A 411 19.80 -0.69 -17.00
N MET A 412 19.77 0.16 -15.96
CA MET A 412 19.16 -0.16 -14.67
C MET A 412 17.63 -0.38 -14.75
N ALA A 413 16.98 0.34 -15.66
CA ALA A 413 15.52 0.26 -15.84
C ALA A 413 15.04 -0.99 -16.59
N LYS A 414 15.92 -1.73 -17.25
CA LYS A 414 15.63 -2.98 -17.99
C LYS A 414 15.73 -4.21 -17.12
#